data_e220af7d851135ce44260670f7416341
#
_entry.id   e220af7d851135ce44260670f7416341
#
_cell.length_a   1.000
_cell.length_b   1.000
_cell.length_c   1.000
_cell.angle_alpha   90.00
_cell.angle_beta   90.00
_cell.angle_gamma   90.00
#
_symmetry.space_group_name_H-M   'P 1'
#
loop_
_entity.id
_entity.type
_entity.pdbx_description
1 polymer ?
#
loop_
_entity_poly.entity_id
_entity_poly.type
_entity_poly.pdbx_seq_one_letter_code
_entity_poly.pdbx_strand_id
1 'polypeptide(L)'
;RINPFKADKRNNWTLPTEFSYRRANRGMEGLSITPDQKTLVGIMQSTMSLPNKNVNKSTLTRIVTINLETGKVAQYLYQQEIKENSNSAIVALSDTQFLVLERDGLFYKDSANVMKNVYRIDLSKATNLENIQDQNNLKQDEKLGLTIAAKTLEEYQLEQGWDVLK
;
A
#
# COMPACT_ATOMS: atom_id res chain seq x y z
N ARG A 1 13.31 -7.97 19.67
CA ARG A 1 12.81 -7.62 18.35
C ARG A 1 11.77 -8.65 17.94
N ILE A 2 10.55 -8.22 17.64
CA ILE A 2 9.46 -9.13 17.20
C ILE A 2 9.71 -9.47 15.73
N ASN A 3 9.57 -10.76 15.39
CA ASN A 3 9.55 -11.18 14.00
C ASN A 3 8.08 -11.21 13.52
N PRO A 4 7.65 -10.32 12.62
CA PRO A 4 6.25 -10.23 12.21
C PRO A 4 5.78 -11.42 11.36
N PHE A 5 6.70 -12.29 10.92
CA PHE A 5 6.40 -13.50 10.14
C PHE A 5 6.30 -14.77 11.00
N LYS A 6 6.40 -14.64 12.31
CA LYS A 6 6.26 -15.77 13.26
C LYS A 6 5.19 -15.44 14.29
N ALA A 7 4.37 -16.43 14.60
CA ALA A 7 3.42 -16.32 15.70
C ALA A 7 4.15 -15.98 17.01
N ASP A 8 3.60 -15.05 17.76
CA ASP A 8 4.12 -14.58 19.05
C ASP A 8 2.95 -14.57 20.06
N LYS A 9 3.24 -14.82 21.32
CA LYS A 9 2.22 -14.80 22.39
C LYS A 9 1.57 -13.42 22.59
N ARG A 10 2.15 -12.38 22.03
CA ARG A 10 1.70 -10.98 22.14
C ARG A 10 0.74 -10.55 21.05
N ASN A 11 0.62 -11.32 19.97
CA ASN A 11 -0.27 -11.04 18.88
C ASN A 11 -0.84 -12.34 18.29
N ASN A 12 -2.07 -12.28 17.81
CA ASN A 12 -2.81 -13.38 17.21
C ASN A 12 -2.73 -13.40 15.67
N TRP A 13 -1.79 -12.66 15.07
CA TRP A 13 -1.60 -12.52 13.64
C TRP A 13 -0.14 -12.62 13.23
N THR A 14 0.08 -12.95 11.98
CA THR A 14 1.39 -12.88 11.32
C THR A 14 1.24 -12.20 9.97
N LEU A 15 2.26 -11.47 9.54
CA LEU A 15 2.28 -10.96 8.17
C LEU A 15 2.41 -12.12 7.18
N PRO A 16 1.66 -12.08 6.06
CA PRO A 16 1.86 -13.01 4.96
C PRO A 16 3.32 -13.02 4.49
N THR A 17 3.80 -14.21 4.14
CA THR A 17 5.21 -14.43 3.78
C THR A 17 5.65 -13.56 2.60
N GLU A 18 4.73 -13.22 1.70
CA GLU A 18 4.97 -12.38 0.53
C GLU A 18 5.59 -11.03 0.89
N PHE A 19 5.24 -10.46 2.05
CA PHE A 19 5.82 -9.18 2.49
C PHE A 19 7.31 -9.28 2.84
N SER A 20 7.84 -10.49 3.03
CA SER A 20 9.29 -10.71 3.17
C SER A 20 10.07 -10.46 1.87
N TYR A 21 9.39 -10.56 0.73
CA TYR A 21 9.95 -10.38 -0.61
C TYR A 21 10.00 -8.92 -1.08
N ARG A 22 9.98 -8.00 -0.14
CA ARG A 22 10.16 -6.57 -0.44
C ARG A 22 11.47 -6.29 -1.17
N ARG A 23 11.48 -5.29 -2.01
CA ARG A 23 12.73 -4.75 -2.57
C ARG A 23 13.61 -4.21 -1.44
N ALA A 24 14.93 -4.28 -1.61
CA ALA A 24 15.88 -3.71 -0.66
C ALA A 24 15.58 -2.22 -0.44
N ASN A 25 15.50 -1.81 0.81
CA ASN A 25 15.18 -0.44 1.23
C ASN A 25 13.84 0.13 0.70
N ARG A 26 12.88 -0.77 0.37
CA ARG A 26 11.53 -0.40 -0.09
C ARG A 26 10.50 -1.30 0.59
N GLY A 27 10.40 -1.16 1.91
CA GLY A 27 9.49 -1.94 2.75
C GLY A 27 8.10 -1.34 2.86
N MET A 28 7.50 -1.52 4.03
CA MET A 28 6.23 -0.89 4.40
C MET A 28 6.53 0.51 4.93
N GLU A 29 6.07 1.53 4.22
CA GLU A 29 6.34 2.94 4.55
C GLU A 29 5.12 3.64 5.16
N GLY A 30 3.92 3.15 4.89
CA GLY A 30 2.69 3.68 5.47
C GLY A 30 2.05 2.69 6.42
N LEU A 31 1.61 3.18 7.58
CA LEU A 31 0.87 2.43 8.59
C LEU A 31 -0.20 3.33 9.20
N SER A 32 -1.42 2.82 9.30
CA SER A 32 -2.56 3.50 9.90
C SER A 32 -3.44 2.51 10.65
N ILE A 33 -4.29 3.03 11.51
CA ILE A 33 -5.37 2.27 12.16
C ILE A 33 -6.71 2.89 11.77
N THR A 34 -7.73 2.06 11.56
CA THR A 34 -9.10 2.51 11.26
C THR A 34 -9.68 3.32 12.43
N PRO A 35 -10.67 4.23 12.18
CA PRO A 35 -11.24 5.07 13.23
C PRO A 35 -11.86 4.28 14.39
N ASP A 36 -12.40 3.08 14.13
CA ASP A 36 -12.90 2.16 15.15
C ASP A 36 -11.80 1.45 15.97
N GLN A 37 -10.51 1.68 15.63
CA GLN A 37 -9.32 1.10 16.24
C GLN A 37 -9.20 -0.44 16.12
N LYS A 38 -9.95 -1.06 15.21
CA LYS A 38 -9.99 -2.52 15.07
C LYS A 38 -9.10 -3.06 13.96
N THR A 39 -8.79 -2.25 12.96
CA THR A 39 -8.03 -2.71 11.79
C THR A 39 -6.77 -1.89 11.60
N LEU A 40 -5.62 -2.58 11.64
CA LEU A 40 -4.34 -2.02 11.25
C LEU A 40 -4.18 -2.15 9.73
N VAL A 41 -3.72 -1.09 9.08
CA VAL A 41 -3.55 -1.04 7.63
C VAL A 41 -2.15 -0.61 7.29
N GLY A 42 -1.46 -1.39 6.46
CA GLY A 42 -0.12 -1.10 5.97
C GLY A 42 -0.06 -1.08 4.45
N ILE A 43 0.77 -0.21 3.88
CA ILE A 43 1.03 -0.15 2.44
C ILE A 43 2.52 -0.29 2.15
N MET A 44 2.84 -1.10 1.14
CA MET A 44 4.21 -1.25 0.65
C MET A 44 4.62 -0.03 -0.16
N GLN A 45 5.88 0.38 -0.01
CA GLN A 45 6.46 1.49 -0.77
C GLN A 45 6.43 1.24 -2.27
N SER A 46 6.73 0.00 -2.68
CA SER A 46 6.81 -0.38 -4.09
C SER A 46 6.40 -1.83 -4.30
N THR A 47 6.39 -2.24 -5.58
CA THR A 47 6.19 -3.65 -5.95
C THR A 47 7.16 -4.57 -5.23
N MET A 48 6.78 -5.83 -5.01
CA MET A 48 7.64 -6.86 -4.43
C MET A 48 8.75 -7.29 -5.41
N SER A 49 9.80 -7.94 -4.93
CA SER A 49 10.90 -8.45 -5.77
C SER A 49 10.67 -9.84 -6.34
N LEU A 50 9.63 -10.54 -5.90
CA LEU A 50 9.25 -11.87 -6.38
C LEU A 50 7.89 -11.82 -7.10
N PRO A 51 7.60 -12.82 -7.96
CA PRO A 51 8.33 -14.09 -8.13
C PRO A 51 9.54 -14.05 -9.07
N ASN A 52 9.78 -12.97 -9.77
CA ASN A 52 10.94 -12.89 -10.67
C ASN A 52 11.43 -11.44 -10.86
N LYS A 53 12.58 -11.26 -11.47
CA LYS A 53 13.23 -9.95 -11.70
C LYS A 53 12.40 -8.97 -12.57
N ASN A 54 11.39 -9.45 -13.28
CA ASN A 54 10.52 -8.61 -14.12
C ASN A 54 9.45 -7.83 -13.30
N VAL A 55 9.37 -8.07 -12.01
CA VAL A 55 8.48 -7.34 -11.07
C VAL A 55 8.69 -5.84 -11.15
N ASN A 56 9.90 -5.38 -11.44
CA ASN A 56 10.22 -3.96 -11.63
C ASN A 56 9.45 -3.29 -12.79
N LYS A 57 8.75 -4.06 -13.61
CA LYS A 57 7.89 -3.53 -14.68
C LYS A 57 6.45 -3.32 -14.24
N SER A 58 6.04 -3.85 -13.10
CA SER A 58 4.70 -3.70 -12.56
C SER A 58 4.54 -2.38 -11.81
N THR A 59 3.34 -1.83 -11.85
CA THR A 59 2.89 -0.70 -11.03
C THR A 59 2.11 -1.16 -9.79
N LEU A 60 1.88 -2.47 -9.63
CA LEU A 60 1.07 -3.00 -8.55
C LEU A 60 1.88 -3.14 -7.25
N THR A 61 1.41 -2.52 -6.20
CA THR A 61 1.92 -2.68 -4.84
C THR A 61 0.88 -3.33 -3.94
N ARG A 62 1.25 -3.68 -2.71
CA ARG A 62 0.35 -4.36 -1.78
C ARG A 62 -0.04 -3.48 -0.60
N ILE A 63 -1.32 -3.59 -0.24
CA ILE A 63 -1.88 -3.16 1.02
C ILE A 63 -2.16 -4.42 1.83
N VAL A 64 -1.90 -4.39 3.13
CA VAL A 64 -2.31 -5.41 4.09
C VAL A 64 -3.23 -4.78 5.13
N THR A 65 -4.28 -5.49 5.49
CA THR A 65 -5.13 -5.16 6.63
C THR A 65 -5.08 -6.29 7.65
N ILE A 66 -5.08 -5.93 8.92
CA ILE A 66 -5.04 -6.88 10.04
C ILE A 66 -6.12 -6.48 11.03
N ASN A 67 -7.12 -7.33 11.19
CA ASN A 67 -8.10 -7.14 12.26
C ASN A 67 -7.46 -7.51 13.60
N LEU A 68 -7.35 -6.54 14.51
CA LEU A 68 -6.62 -6.69 15.77
C LEU A 68 -7.36 -7.55 16.80
N GLU A 69 -8.69 -7.68 16.68
CA GLU A 69 -9.49 -8.52 17.57
C GLU A 69 -9.40 -9.98 17.17
N THR A 70 -9.52 -10.27 15.86
CA THR A 70 -9.61 -11.65 15.33
C THR A 70 -8.29 -12.19 14.82
N GLY A 71 -7.31 -11.33 14.56
CA GLY A 71 -6.07 -11.68 13.87
C GLY A 71 -6.24 -11.93 12.38
N LYS A 72 -7.44 -11.72 11.80
CA LYS A 72 -7.69 -11.94 10.38
C LYS A 72 -6.88 -10.96 9.54
N VAL A 73 -6.15 -11.51 8.57
CA VAL A 73 -5.35 -10.75 7.62
C VAL A 73 -6.04 -10.73 6.26
N ALA A 74 -5.93 -9.62 5.54
CA ALA A 74 -6.33 -9.52 4.14
C ALA A 74 -5.28 -8.72 3.37
N GLN A 75 -5.14 -9.01 2.08
CA GLN A 75 -4.23 -8.31 1.17
C GLN A 75 -4.99 -7.78 -0.04
N TYR A 76 -4.59 -6.61 -0.51
CA TYR A 76 -5.18 -5.94 -1.66
C TYR A 76 -4.09 -5.37 -2.56
N LEU A 77 -4.42 -5.12 -3.83
CA LEU A 77 -3.53 -4.46 -4.77
C LEU A 77 -3.85 -2.97 -4.86
N TYR A 78 -2.80 -2.17 -4.85
CA TYR A 78 -2.83 -0.75 -5.18
C TYR A 78 -1.99 -0.53 -6.42
N GLN A 79 -2.53 0.18 -7.42
CA GLN A 79 -1.84 0.51 -8.65
C GLN A 79 -1.21 1.90 -8.56
N GLN A 80 0.11 1.96 -8.64
CA GLN A 80 0.85 3.22 -8.76
C GLN A 80 0.71 3.79 -10.17
N GLU A 81 0.79 5.11 -10.32
CA GLU A 81 0.75 5.77 -11.64
C GLU A 81 1.95 5.38 -12.50
N ILE A 82 3.11 5.32 -11.88
CA ILE A 82 4.37 5.02 -12.54
C ILE A 82 5.11 3.95 -11.74
N LYS A 83 5.73 3.00 -12.43
CA LYS A 83 6.42 1.83 -11.82
C LYS A 83 7.53 2.16 -10.82
N GLU A 84 8.15 3.32 -10.91
CA GLU A 84 9.23 3.73 -10.02
C GLU A 84 8.76 4.64 -8.88
N ASN A 85 7.48 4.94 -8.83
CA ASN A 85 6.90 5.70 -7.72
C ASN A 85 7.05 4.97 -6.38
N SER A 86 6.83 5.72 -5.34
CA SER A 86 6.86 5.23 -3.96
C SER A 86 5.59 5.66 -3.23
N ASN A 87 4.95 4.74 -2.54
CA ASN A 87 3.94 5.07 -1.55
C ASN A 87 4.66 5.41 -0.25
N SER A 88 4.42 6.59 0.30
CA SER A 88 5.13 7.09 1.49
C SER A 88 4.27 7.18 2.74
N ALA A 89 2.96 7.15 2.59
CA ALA A 89 2.02 7.16 3.71
C ALA A 89 0.68 6.54 3.33
N ILE A 90 -0.04 6.06 4.34
CA ILE A 90 -1.46 5.72 4.27
C ILE A 90 -2.16 6.22 5.52
N VAL A 91 -3.35 6.81 5.37
CA VAL A 91 -4.17 7.30 6.48
C VAL A 91 -5.59 6.80 6.31
N ALA A 92 -6.16 6.22 7.35
CA ALA A 92 -7.53 5.74 7.34
C ALA A 92 -8.52 6.90 7.49
N LEU A 93 -9.52 6.94 6.59
CA LEU A 93 -10.68 7.85 6.67
C LEU A 93 -11.90 7.13 7.25
N SER A 94 -12.03 5.85 6.92
CA SER A 94 -13.08 4.96 7.42
C SER A 94 -12.53 3.52 7.48
N ASP A 95 -13.39 2.54 7.68
CA ASP A 95 -13.00 1.13 7.72
C ASP A 95 -12.59 0.59 6.34
N THR A 96 -12.96 1.28 5.26
CA THR A 96 -12.66 0.85 3.88
C THR A 96 -11.97 1.91 3.04
N GLN A 97 -11.99 3.18 3.45
CA GLN A 97 -11.43 4.30 2.70
C GLN A 97 -10.16 4.85 3.34
N PHE A 98 -9.17 5.14 2.52
CA PHE A 98 -7.85 5.59 2.95
C PHE A 98 -7.31 6.66 2.02
N LEU A 99 -6.43 7.53 2.56
CA LEU A 99 -5.57 8.40 1.75
C LEU A 99 -4.20 7.73 1.59
N VAL A 100 -3.66 7.76 0.39
CA VAL A 100 -2.31 7.27 0.07
C VAL A 100 -1.50 8.40 -0.54
N LEU A 101 -0.34 8.68 0.04
CA LEU A 101 0.65 9.57 -0.55
C LEU A 101 1.54 8.76 -1.51
N GLU A 102 1.40 9.03 -2.79
CA GLU A 102 2.23 8.46 -3.86
C GLU A 102 3.15 9.55 -4.43
N ARG A 103 4.42 9.24 -4.60
CA ARG A 103 5.42 10.17 -5.10
C ARG A 103 6.44 9.53 -6.02
N ASP A 104 7.01 10.35 -6.91
CA ASP A 104 8.25 10.06 -7.61
C ASP A 104 9.49 10.26 -6.71
N GLY A 105 10.68 10.06 -7.27
CA GLY A 105 11.96 10.30 -6.61
C GLY A 105 12.54 11.70 -6.81
N LEU A 106 11.85 12.60 -7.53
CA LEU A 106 12.36 13.91 -7.90
C LEU A 106 12.18 14.93 -6.77
N PHE A 107 13.01 15.95 -6.76
CA PHE A 107 12.84 17.12 -5.91
C PHE A 107 12.35 18.30 -6.75
N TYR A 108 11.50 19.14 -6.18
CA TYR A 108 10.91 20.29 -6.87
C TYR A 108 11.96 21.25 -7.46
N LYS A 109 13.08 21.41 -6.77
CA LYS A 109 14.21 22.23 -7.24
C LYS A 109 14.89 21.68 -8.51
N ASP A 110 14.75 20.39 -8.76
CA ASP A 110 15.44 19.71 -9.84
C ASP A 110 14.54 19.47 -11.06
N SER A 111 13.22 19.63 -10.89
CA SER A 111 12.23 19.41 -11.97
C SER A 111 10.91 20.13 -11.68
N ALA A 112 10.34 20.73 -12.73
CA ALA A 112 8.99 21.30 -12.67
C ALA A 112 7.88 20.22 -12.70
N ASN A 113 8.22 18.98 -13.08
CA ASN A 113 7.27 17.87 -13.25
C ASN A 113 7.33 16.88 -12.10
N VAL A 114 7.43 17.37 -10.87
CA VAL A 114 7.47 16.55 -9.65
C VAL A 114 6.07 16.02 -9.35
N MET A 115 5.97 14.73 -9.09
CA MET A 115 4.72 14.11 -8.68
C MET A 115 4.72 13.81 -7.18
N LYS A 116 3.83 14.46 -6.44
CA LYS A 116 3.54 14.24 -5.01
C LYS A 116 2.03 14.29 -4.82
N ASN A 117 1.38 13.18 -5.14
CA ASN A 117 -0.07 13.09 -5.19
C ASN A 117 -0.63 12.38 -3.96
N VAL A 118 -1.78 12.82 -3.51
CA VAL A 118 -2.58 12.10 -2.53
C VAL A 118 -3.80 11.51 -3.23
N TYR A 119 -4.01 10.23 -3.03
CA TYR A 119 -5.14 9.51 -3.61
C TYR A 119 -6.05 9.00 -2.51
N ARG A 120 -7.35 9.20 -2.69
CA ARG A 120 -8.35 8.44 -1.93
C ARG A 120 -8.51 7.08 -2.58
N ILE A 121 -8.46 6.03 -1.78
CA ILE A 121 -8.70 4.66 -2.21
C ILE A 121 -9.86 4.06 -1.42
N ASP A 122 -10.54 3.10 -2.04
CA ASP A 122 -11.62 2.33 -1.42
C ASP A 122 -11.35 0.82 -1.61
N LEU A 123 -11.26 0.09 -0.51
CA LEU A 123 -11.03 -1.34 -0.49
C LEU A 123 -12.33 -2.17 -0.51
N SER A 124 -13.51 -1.55 -0.41
CA SER A 124 -14.79 -2.24 -0.25
C SER A 124 -15.11 -3.24 -1.36
N LYS A 125 -14.63 -2.98 -2.58
CA LYS A 125 -14.80 -3.83 -3.76
C LYS A 125 -13.51 -4.47 -4.25
N ALA A 126 -12.39 -4.22 -3.57
CA ALA A 126 -11.10 -4.79 -3.95
C ALA A 126 -11.05 -6.30 -3.64
N THR A 127 -10.40 -7.04 -4.51
CA THR A 127 -10.22 -8.49 -4.32
C THR A 127 -9.27 -8.76 -3.16
N ASN A 128 -9.72 -9.51 -2.16
CA ASN A 128 -8.85 -10.01 -1.10
C ASN A 128 -7.98 -11.15 -1.64
N LEU A 129 -6.68 -10.94 -1.71
CA LEU A 129 -5.73 -11.90 -2.26
C LEU A 129 -5.54 -13.15 -1.39
N GLU A 130 -5.89 -13.11 -0.10
CA GLU A 130 -5.86 -14.28 0.79
C GLU A 130 -6.81 -15.40 0.32
N ASN A 131 -7.80 -15.05 -0.49
CA ASN A 131 -8.74 -16.02 -1.07
C ASN A 131 -8.24 -16.64 -2.38
N ILE A 132 -7.06 -16.23 -2.86
CA ILE A 132 -6.49 -16.69 -4.12
C ILE A 132 -5.49 -17.81 -3.84
N GLN A 133 -5.68 -18.97 -4.49
CA GLN A 133 -4.72 -20.06 -4.41
C GLN A 133 -3.40 -19.66 -5.09
N ASP A 134 -2.29 -20.15 -4.53
CA ASP A 134 -0.96 -19.94 -5.06
C ASP A 134 -0.53 -18.48 -5.18
N GLN A 135 -0.64 -17.75 -4.08
CA GLN A 135 -0.21 -16.35 -3.98
C GLN A 135 1.27 -16.12 -4.31
N ASN A 136 2.12 -17.16 -4.19
CA ASN A 136 3.53 -17.08 -4.57
C ASN A 136 3.72 -16.90 -6.09
N ASN A 137 2.74 -17.35 -6.88
CA ASN A 137 2.70 -17.19 -8.33
C ASN A 137 1.81 -16.02 -8.78
N LEU A 138 1.16 -15.30 -7.87
CA LEU A 138 0.56 -14.02 -8.20
C LEU A 138 1.68 -13.10 -8.70
N LYS A 139 1.96 -13.26 -9.98
CA LYS A 139 2.61 -12.22 -10.75
C LYS A 139 1.79 -10.98 -10.47
N GLN A 140 2.46 -9.89 -10.14
CA GLN A 140 1.82 -8.58 -10.02
C GLN A 140 1.43 -8.16 -11.45
N ASP A 141 0.54 -8.93 -12.05
CA ASP A 141 0.15 -8.85 -13.45
C ASP A 141 -1.28 -8.30 -13.50
N GLU A 142 -1.43 -7.16 -14.12
CA GLU A 142 -2.70 -6.49 -14.40
C GLU A 142 -3.70 -7.38 -15.16
N LYS A 143 -3.23 -8.50 -15.75
CA LYS A 143 -4.05 -9.43 -16.53
C LYS A 143 -4.79 -10.48 -15.71
N LEU A 144 -4.62 -10.52 -14.39
CA LEU A 144 -5.24 -11.55 -13.55
C LEU A 144 -6.74 -11.38 -13.30
N GLY A 145 -7.38 -10.34 -13.86
CA GLY A 145 -8.80 -10.07 -13.66
C GLY A 145 -9.19 -9.74 -12.21
N LEU A 146 -8.20 -9.37 -11.39
CA LEU A 146 -8.43 -8.97 -10.00
C LEU A 146 -8.94 -7.54 -9.92
N THR A 147 -9.86 -7.28 -9.01
CA THR A 147 -10.33 -5.93 -8.73
C THR A 147 -9.30 -5.21 -7.86
N ILE A 148 -8.66 -4.20 -8.44
CA ILE A 148 -7.72 -3.31 -7.75
C ILE A 148 -8.53 -2.33 -6.88
N ALA A 149 -7.93 -1.79 -5.81
CA ALA A 149 -8.52 -0.74 -5.01
C ALA A 149 -8.94 0.45 -5.88
N ALA A 150 -10.19 0.87 -5.76
CA ALA A 150 -10.67 2.07 -6.45
C ALA A 150 -9.86 3.29 -5.97
N LYS A 151 -9.43 4.13 -6.91
CA LYS A 151 -8.47 5.21 -6.66
C LYS A 151 -8.98 6.51 -7.26
N THR A 152 -8.96 7.57 -6.49
CA THR A 152 -9.31 8.92 -6.93
C THR A 152 -8.25 9.90 -6.44
N LEU A 153 -7.76 10.76 -7.34
CA LEU A 153 -6.84 11.84 -6.96
C LEU A 153 -7.57 12.84 -6.07
N GLU A 154 -6.99 13.15 -4.91
CA GLU A 154 -7.48 14.21 -4.05
C GLU A 154 -6.83 15.53 -4.47
N GLU A 155 -7.64 16.44 -4.96
CA GLU A 155 -7.25 17.82 -5.19
C GLU A 155 -7.43 18.60 -3.90
N TYR A 156 -6.32 18.93 -3.24
CA TYR A 156 -6.36 19.85 -2.12
C TYR A 156 -6.42 21.28 -2.64
N GLN A 157 -7.57 21.92 -2.48
CA GLN A 157 -7.64 23.36 -2.52
C GLN A 157 -6.98 23.88 -1.25
N LEU A 158 -5.77 24.39 -1.37
CA LEU A 158 -5.15 25.18 -0.30
C LEU A 158 -6.03 26.41 -0.09
N GLU A 159 -6.67 26.52 1.07
CA GLU A 159 -7.37 27.73 1.44
C GLU A 159 -6.37 28.90 1.39
N GLN A 160 -6.84 30.05 0.88
CA GLN A 160 -6.01 31.25 0.77
C GLN A 160 -5.42 31.59 2.14
N GLY A 161 -4.09 31.62 2.23
CA GLY A 161 -3.38 31.98 3.44
C GLY A 161 -2.42 30.92 4.00
N TRP A 162 -2.36 29.73 3.40
CA TRP A 162 -1.31 28.77 3.74
C TRP A 162 -0.10 29.00 2.84
N ASP A 163 0.96 29.58 3.41
CA ASP A 163 2.26 29.57 2.76
C ASP A 163 2.78 28.13 2.76
N VAL A 164 2.73 27.50 1.60
CA VAL A 164 3.49 26.27 1.38
C VAL A 164 4.96 26.65 1.57
N LEU A 165 5.60 26.10 2.60
CA LEU A 165 7.03 26.27 2.79
C LEU A 165 7.73 25.79 1.53
N LYS A 166 8.17 26.71 0.72
CA LYS A 166 8.95 26.49 -0.48
C LYS A 166 10.36 26.06 -0.14
#